data_032f83ccc6bc50a0b4cc288956f2165b
#
_entry.id   032f83ccc6bc50a0b4cc288956f2165b
#
_cell.length_a   1.000
_cell.length_b   1.000
_cell.length_c   1.000
_cell.angle_alpha   90.00
_cell.angle_beta   90.00
_cell.angle_gamma   90.00
#
_symmetry.space_group_name_H-M   'P 1'
#
loop_
_entity.id
_entity.type
_entity.pdbx_description
1 polymer ?
#
loop_
_entity_poly.entity_id
_entity_poly.type
_entity_poly.pdbx_seq_one_letter_code
_entity_poly.pdbx_strand_id
1 'polypeptide(L)'
;TKVTLTGVTPKGTFYIDGVAQPVRVKAGQAVLTLPAGQHSLEYTAGKAMPLPAEITDVEYEKNHFLIYWQNPNRLKSVRLEVSVDGGKHWETVTTTLHSPYKLSKDGYKDKIHIRAVAMNGKRAASSAKEYPVYVTGEAPHYPEGIWMKLDDNRVEISWGKVLGVQKYRLYRRVKGEQEFRLIYEGKANCFVDKTAAGVCKAFAMPGSLDN
;
A
#
# COMPACT_ATOMS: atom_id res chain seq x y z
N THR A 1 6.00 30.49 -0.75
CA THR A 1 5.98 31.26 0.51
C THR A 1 7.16 30.82 1.39
N LYS A 2 7.83 31.76 2.05
CA LYS A 2 8.87 31.48 3.05
C LYS A 2 8.25 31.46 4.44
N VAL A 3 8.53 30.41 5.20
CA VAL A 3 8.08 30.25 6.60
C VAL A 3 9.30 30.15 7.49
N THR A 4 9.34 30.98 8.54
CA THR A 4 10.40 30.92 9.56
C THR A 4 9.85 30.24 10.81
N LEU A 5 10.52 29.20 11.23
CA LEU A 5 10.23 28.48 12.46
C LEU A 5 11.27 28.83 13.51
N THR A 6 10.84 29.03 14.75
CA THR A 6 11.69 29.34 15.89
C THR A 6 11.62 28.25 16.94
N GLY A 7 12.62 28.17 17.84
CA GLY A 7 12.67 27.15 18.88
C GLY A 7 13.04 25.74 18.39
N VAL A 8 13.60 25.64 17.18
CA VAL A 8 13.97 24.37 16.58
C VAL A 8 15.43 23.99 16.86
N THR A 9 15.75 22.72 16.94
CA THR A 9 17.11 22.24 17.22
C THR A 9 17.85 21.85 15.92
N PRO A 10 19.19 22.00 15.86
CA PRO A 10 19.97 21.59 14.69
C PRO A 10 19.87 20.10 14.36
N LYS A 11 19.45 19.27 15.31
CA LYS A 11 19.28 17.81 15.13
C LYS A 11 17.84 17.43 14.73
N GLY A 12 16.97 18.41 14.54
CA GLY A 12 15.59 18.17 14.13
C GLY A 12 15.45 17.95 12.63
N THR A 13 14.38 17.29 12.23
CA THR A 13 14.01 17.07 10.83
C THR A 13 12.67 17.71 10.55
N PHE A 14 12.57 18.41 9.44
CA PHE A 14 11.36 19.03 8.93
C PHE A 14 10.77 18.17 7.84
N TYR A 15 9.46 18.08 7.80
CA TYR A 15 8.72 17.40 6.72
C TYR A 15 7.71 18.38 6.13
N ILE A 16 7.65 18.41 4.80
CA ILE A 16 6.56 19.03 4.05
C ILE A 16 5.82 17.90 3.37
N ASP A 17 4.53 17.74 3.65
CA ASP A 17 3.67 16.67 3.11
C ASP A 17 4.29 15.29 3.31
N GLY A 18 4.85 15.03 4.49
CA GLY A 18 5.50 13.78 4.84
C GLY A 18 6.91 13.59 4.24
N VAL A 19 7.41 14.52 3.42
CA VAL A 19 8.74 14.44 2.79
C VAL A 19 9.77 15.21 3.60
N ALA A 20 10.84 14.53 4.03
CA ALA A 20 11.92 15.17 4.79
C ALA A 20 12.65 16.24 3.97
N GLN A 21 12.81 17.41 4.55
CA GLN A 21 13.45 18.58 3.93
C GLN A 21 14.86 18.81 4.47
N PRO A 22 15.86 19.08 3.61
CA PRO A 22 17.20 19.45 4.01
C PRO A 22 17.23 20.91 4.48
N VAL A 23 16.87 21.15 5.74
CA VAL A 23 16.79 22.51 6.29
C VAL A 23 17.96 22.77 7.23
N ARG A 24 18.62 23.90 7.05
CA ARG A 24 19.69 24.34 7.95
C ARG A 24 19.10 25.16 9.09
N VAL A 25 19.31 24.70 10.30
CA VAL A 25 18.95 25.45 11.51
C VAL A 25 20.11 26.34 11.91
N LYS A 26 19.84 27.63 12.11
CA LYS A 26 20.80 28.63 12.60
C LYS A 26 20.19 29.40 13.76
N ALA A 27 20.89 29.46 14.90
CA ALA A 27 20.43 30.15 16.10
C ALA A 27 19.00 29.79 16.55
N GLY A 28 18.64 28.49 16.47
CA GLY A 28 17.29 28.01 16.82
C GLY A 28 16.19 28.40 15.84
N GLN A 29 16.57 28.84 14.63
CA GLN A 29 15.63 29.19 13.57
C GLN A 29 15.88 28.37 12.31
N ALA A 30 14.80 28.04 11.61
CA ALA A 30 14.82 27.40 10.32
C ALA A 30 13.92 28.15 9.34
N VAL A 31 14.37 28.30 8.10
CA VAL A 31 13.57 28.87 7.02
C VAL A 31 13.25 27.81 6.00
N LEU A 32 11.97 27.58 5.77
CA LEU A 32 11.47 26.67 4.74
C LEU A 32 10.80 27.45 3.63
N THR A 33 10.92 26.95 2.42
CA THR A 33 10.16 27.46 1.27
C THR A 33 9.04 26.49 0.96
N LEU A 34 7.80 26.91 1.15
CA LEU A 34 6.62 26.13 0.80
C LEU A 34 6.20 26.46 -0.63
N PRO A 35 5.81 25.48 -1.45
CA PRO A 35 5.16 25.69 -2.73
C PRO A 35 3.86 26.51 -2.58
N ALA A 36 3.18 26.80 -3.68
CA ALA A 36 1.84 27.35 -3.63
C ALA A 36 0.84 26.22 -3.30
N GLY A 37 -0.13 26.49 -2.42
CA GLY A 37 -1.14 25.51 -2.02
C GLY A 37 -1.22 25.32 -0.51
N GLN A 38 -2.00 24.32 -0.11
CA GLN A 38 -2.11 23.88 1.28
C GLN A 38 -1.12 22.74 1.52
N HIS A 39 -0.31 22.86 2.55
CA HIS A 39 0.74 21.89 2.89
C HIS A 39 0.70 21.55 4.38
N SER A 40 1.02 20.29 4.70
CA SER A 40 1.32 19.89 6.06
C SER A 40 2.80 20.18 6.37
N LEU A 41 3.07 20.74 7.53
CA LEU A 41 4.41 20.99 8.02
C LEU A 41 4.60 20.31 9.37
N GLU A 42 5.54 19.36 9.43
CA GLU A 42 5.87 18.65 10.66
C GLU A 42 7.34 18.88 11.05
N TYR A 43 7.60 18.93 12.33
CA TYR A 43 8.93 18.99 12.90
C TYR A 43 9.13 17.90 13.93
N THR A 44 10.21 17.14 13.79
CA THR A 44 10.60 16.10 14.75
C THR A 44 11.97 16.43 15.34
N ALA A 45 12.06 16.60 16.64
CA ALA A 45 13.35 16.76 17.32
C ALA A 45 14.13 15.43 17.27
N GLY A 46 15.28 15.44 16.59
CA GLY A 46 16.17 14.30 16.47
C GLY A 46 16.27 13.68 15.09
N LYS A 47 16.67 12.39 14.99
CA LYS A 47 16.81 11.72 13.69
C LYS A 47 15.47 11.62 12.97
N ALA A 48 15.50 11.83 11.67
CA ALA A 48 14.33 11.68 10.80
C ALA A 48 13.61 10.36 11.05
N MET A 49 12.28 10.44 11.20
CA MET A 49 11.43 9.26 11.05
C MET A 49 11.54 8.78 9.61
N PRO A 50 11.69 7.49 9.36
CA PRO A 50 11.71 6.99 7.99
C PRO A 50 10.32 7.12 7.37
N LEU A 51 10.28 7.35 6.05
CA LEU A 51 9.05 7.26 5.27
C LEU A 51 8.53 5.82 5.32
N PRO A 52 7.21 5.59 5.30
CA PRO A 52 6.65 4.26 5.28
C PRO A 52 7.16 3.43 4.10
N ALA A 53 7.51 2.17 4.36
CA ALA A 53 7.70 1.18 3.33
C ALA A 53 6.36 0.57 2.96
N GLU A 54 6.22 0.11 1.72
CA GLU A 54 4.99 -0.49 1.23
C GLU A 54 5.25 -1.87 0.62
N ILE A 55 4.46 -2.86 1.00
CA ILE A 55 4.48 -4.17 0.34
C ILE A 55 3.85 -4.01 -1.04
N THR A 56 4.59 -4.41 -2.06
CA THR A 56 4.18 -4.24 -3.47
C THR A 56 3.59 -5.49 -4.07
N ASP A 57 4.05 -6.66 -3.63
CA ASP A 57 3.53 -7.94 -4.10
C ASP A 57 3.83 -9.09 -3.13
N VAL A 58 3.10 -10.20 -3.27
CA VAL A 58 3.36 -11.47 -2.61
C VAL A 58 3.20 -12.58 -3.63
N GLU A 59 4.28 -13.31 -3.88
CA GLU A 59 4.22 -14.50 -4.73
C GLU A 59 4.10 -15.77 -3.88
N TYR A 60 3.31 -16.71 -4.35
CA TYR A 60 3.05 -17.97 -3.66
C TYR A 60 3.94 -19.07 -4.23
N GLU A 61 4.88 -19.55 -3.42
CA GLU A 61 5.59 -20.80 -3.68
C GLU A 61 4.97 -21.94 -2.85
N LYS A 62 5.33 -23.18 -3.15
CA LYS A 62 4.76 -24.38 -2.48
C LYS A 62 4.77 -24.26 -0.95
N ASN A 63 5.94 -23.93 -0.36
CA ASN A 63 6.13 -23.86 1.09
C ASN A 63 6.51 -22.47 1.60
N HIS A 64 6.50 -21.46 0.76
CA HIS A 64 6.96 -20.13 1.09
C HIS A 64 6.11 -19.05 0.43
N PHE A 65 6.18 -17.84 0.99
CA PHE A 65 5.81 -16.61 0.32
C PHE A 65 7.07 -15.85 -0.08
N LEU A 66 7.10 -15.25 -1.27
CA LEU A 66 8.06 -14.21 -1.62
C LEU A 66 7.38 -12.87 -1.45
N ILE A 67 7.81 -12.11 -0.44
CA ILE A 67 7.22 -10.83 -0.07
C ILE A 67 8.09 -9.71 -0.61
N TYR A 68 7.54 -8.92 -1.53
CA TYR A 68 8.19 -7.78 -2.16
C TYR A 68 7.75 -6.48 -1.53
N TRP A 69 8.66 -5.53 -1.37
CA TRP A 69 8.34 -4.19 -0.91
C TRP A 69 9.21 -3.13 -1.57
N GLN A 70 8.70 -1.91 -1.56
CA GLN A 70 9.44 -0.70 -1.85
C GLN A 70 9.76 0.04 -0.56
N ASN A 71 10.99 0.49 -0.44
CA ASN A 71 11.44 1.31 0.67
C ASN A 71 11.98 2.64 0.11
N PRO A 72 11.28 3.77 0.31
CA PRO A 72 11.73 5.08 -0.18
C PRO A 72 12.99 5.58 0.55
N ASN A 73 13.36 4.94 1.66
CA ASN A 73 14.50 5.34 2.46
C ASN A 73 15.77 4.64 2.00
N ARG A 74 16.70 5.37 1.42
CA ARG A 74 18.00 4.81 0.98
C ARG A 74 18.74 4.20 2.17
N LEU A 75 19.31 3.01 1.99
CA LEU A 75 20.17 2.29 2.95
C LEU A 75 19.54 2.13 4.35
N LYS A 76 18.21 2.08 4.43
CA LYS A 76 17.49 1.81 5.66
C LYS A 76 16.84 0.43 5.58
N SER A 77 16.90 -0.29 6.68
CA SER A 77 16.29 -1.62 6.77
C SER A 77 14.77 -1.53 6.84
N VAL A 78 14.14 -2.62 6.45
CA VAL A 78 12.71 -2.86 6.64
C VAL A 78 12.57 -4.00 7.64
N ARG A 79 11.75 -3.80 8.65
CA ARG A 79 11.30 -4.84 9.56
C ARG A 79 10.00 -5.41 9.00
N LEU A 80 10.04 -6.68 8.64
CA LEU A 80 8.86 -7.41 8.21
C LEU A 80 8.18 -8.01 9.42
N GLU A 81 6.90 -7.76 9.57
CA GLU A 81 6.08 -8.24 10.68
C GLU A 81 4.89 -9.02 10.17
N VAL A 82 4.51 -10.04 10.93
CA VAL A 82 3.36 -10.91 10.68
C VAL A 82 2.43 -10.87 11.89
N SER A 83 1.14 -10.90 11.63
CA SER A 83 0.08 -11.07 12.62
C SER A 83 -0.83 -12.23 12.21
N VAL A 84 -1.16 -13.08 13.18
CA VAL A 84 -2.08 -14.22 13.00
C VAL A 84 -3.48 -13.95 13.60
N ASP A 85 -3.67 -12.78 14.20
CA ASP A 85 -4.88 -12.42 14.95
C ASP A 85 -5.59 -11.17 14.41
N GLY A 86 -5.40 -10.90 13.11
CA GLY A 86 -6.05 -9.79 12.43
C GLY A 86 -5.45 -8.41 12.76
N GLY A 87 -4.14 -8.35 13.00
CA GLY A 87 -3.42 -7.09 13.23
C GLY A 87 -3.39 -6.63 14.68
N LYS A 88 -3.88 -7.43 15.65
CA LYS A 88 -3.87 -7.07 17.07
C LYS A 88 -2.47 -7.20 17.68
N HIS A 89 -1.77 -8.28 17.36
CA HIS A 89 -0.39 -8.51 17.77
C HIS A 89 0.50 -8.77 16.56
N TRP A 90 1.73 -8.26 16.62
CA TRP A 90 2.69 -8.33 15.52
C TRP A 90 3.99 -8.97 15.97
N GLU A 91 4.44 -9.98 15.24
CA GLU A 91 5.72 -10.61 15.42
C GLU A 91 6.71 -10.19 14.34
N THR A 92 7.93 -9.87 14.73
CA THR A 92 9.00 -9.55 13.78
C THR A 92 9.54 -10.84 13.19
N VAL A 93 9.42 -10.98 11.88
CA VAL A 93 9.98 -12.12 11.13
C VAL A 93 11.44 -11.87 10.79
N THR A 94 11.74 -10.66 10.31
CA THR A 94 13.09 -10.27 9.94
C THR A 94 13.26 -8.75 9.93
N THR A 95 14.53 -8.31 9.93
CA THR A 95 14.89 -6.93 9.64
C THR A 95 16.00 -6.95 8.61
N THR A 96 15.72 -6.50 7.39
CA THR A 96 16.61 -6.65 6.24
C THR A 96 16.58 -5.44 5.31
N LEU A 97 17.60 -5.32 4.47
CA LEU A 97 17.67 -4.35 3.37
C LEU A 97 17.16 -4.95 2.05
N HIS A 98 17.03 -6.28 1.99
CA HIS A 98 16.80 -7.01 0.75
C HIS A 98 15.32 -7.35 0.58
N SER A 99 14.78 -7.00 -0.58
CA SER A 99 13.49 -7.42 -1.10
C SER A 99 13.74 -8.25 -2.38
N PRO A 100 13.05 -9.37 -2.60
CA PRO A 100 12.04 -9.97 -1.74
C PRO A 100 12.61 -10.71 -0.53
N TYR A 101 11.75 -10.97 0.46
CA TYR A 101 12.02 -11.87 1.56
C TYR A 101 11.23 -13.17 1.41
N LYS A 102 11.90 -14.29 1.64
CA LYS A 102 11.31 -15.63 1.58
C LYS A 102 10.81 -16.04 2.96
N LEU A 103 9.48 -15.97 3.16
CA LEU A 103 8.81 -16.35 4.41
C LEU A 103 8.30 -17.78 4.31
N SER A 104 8.70 -18.68 5.24
CA SER A 104 8.11 -20.02 5.34
C SER A 104 6.63 -19.95 5.68
N LYS A 105 5.83 -20.86 5.12
CA LYS A 105 4.43 -21.06 5.50
C LYS A 105 4.25 -21.90 6.76
N ASP A 106 5.35 -22.54 7.22
CA ASP A 106 5.30 -23.43 8.38
C ASP A 106 4.88 -22.64 9.63
N GLY A 107 3.94 -23.21 10.37
CA GLY A 107 3.39 -22.60 11.59
C GLY A 107 2.25 -21.63 11.35
N TYR A 108 1.98 -21.20 10.13
CA TYR A 108 0.84 -20.36 9.79
C TYR A 108 -0.34 -21.20 9.28
N LYS A 109 -1.55 -20.78 9.65
CA LYS A 109 -2.82 -21.39 9.22
C LYS A 109 -3.73 -20.30 8.66
N ASP A 110 -4.58 -20.67 7.73
CA ASP A 110 -5.63 -19.84 7.16
C ASP A 110 -5.13 -18.47 6.63
N LYS A 111 -5.33 -17.42 7.38
CA LYS A 111 -5.04 -16.04 7.01
C LYS A 111 -4.05 -15.42 7.97
N ILE A 112 -3.04 -14.77 7.42
CA ILE A 112 -2.12 -13.91 8.15
C ILE A 112 -2.21 -12.47 7.65
N HIS A 113 -1.81 -11.52 8.47
CA HIS A 113 -1.58 -10.15 8.05
C HIS A 113 -0.08 -9.90 8.02
N ILE A 114 0.39 -9.16 7.03
CA ILE A 114 1.79 -8.78 6.90
C ILE A 114 1.91 -7.27 6.77
N ARG A 115 3.02 -6.71 7.27
CA ARG A 115 3.37 -5.31 7.04
C ARG A 115 4.88 -5.11 6.98
N ALA A 116 5.29 -4.09 6.23
CA ALA A 116 6.67 -3.67 6.07
C ALA A 116 6.89 -2.35 6.81
N VAL A 117 7.70 -2.36 7.85
CA VAL A 117 7.98 -1.20 8.69
C VAL A 117 9.37 -0.68 8.38
N ALA A 118 9.48 0.50 7.77
CA ALA A 118 10.78 1.11 7.53
C ALA A 118 11.46 1.53 8.84
N MET A 119 12.75 1.26 8.96
CA MET A 119 13.53 1.47 10.17
C MET A 119 14.67 2.47 9.94
N ASN A 120 14.86 3.40 10.85
CA ASN A 120 16.05 4.25 10.93
C ASN A 120 16.77 4.00 12.27
N GLY A 121 17.62 3.01 12.32
CA GLY A 121 18.16 2.44 13.54
C GLY A 121 17.02 1.83 14.37
N LYS A 122 16.80 2.32 15.58
CA LYS A 122 15.72 1.85 16.47
C LYS A 122 14.36 2.53 16.22
N ARG A 123 14.30 3.56 15.34
CA ARG A 123 13.06 4.27 15.03
C ARG A 123 12.34 3.60 13.89
N ALA A 124 11.07 3.30 14.10
CA ALA A 124 10.16 2.79 13.09
C ALA A 124 9.44 3.93 12.36
N ALA A 125 8.98 3.71 11.14
CA ALA A 125 8.04 4.59 10.47
C ALA A 125 6.76 4.71 11.31
N SER A 126 6.13 5.88 11.25
CA SER A 126 4.91 6.18 12.03
C SER A 126 3.69 5.37 11.60
N SER A 127 3.70 4.88 10.37
CA SER A 127 2.62 4.06 9.82
C SER A 127 3.20 2.94 8.95
N ALA A 128 2.51 1.81 8.92
CA ALA A 128 2.77 0.72 8.00
C ALA A 128 1.42 0.15 7.56
N LYS A 129 1.21 0.07 6.25
CA LYS A 129 -0.01 -0.51 5.70
C LYS A 129 0.01 -2.02 5.89
N GLU A 130 -1.12 -2.56 6.30
CA GLU A 130 -1.34 -3.97 6.55
C GLU A 130 -1.93 -4.64 5.31
N TYR A 131 -1.52 -5.87 5.06
CA TYR A 131 -2.02 -6.66 3.94
C TYR A 131 -2.38 -8.06 4.39
N PRO A 132 -3.61 -8.54 4.11
CA PRO A 132 -3.99 -9.92 4.34
C PRO A 132 -3.33 -10.85 3.30
N VAL A 133 -2.87 -12.00 3.75
CA VAL A 133 -2.30 -13.07 2.92
C VAL A 133 -2.90 -14.41 3.35
N TYR A 134 -3.38 -15.20 2.40
CA TYR A 134 -3.98 -16.48 2.67
C TYR A 134 -2.97 -17.61 2.51
N VAL A 135 -2.75 -18.38 3.57
CA VAL A 135 -1.68 -19.39 3.64
C VAL A 135 -1.98 -20.60 2.76
N THR A 136 -3.23 -21.00 2.70
CA THR A 136 -3.69 -22.20 1.96
C THR A 136 -3.78 -21.98 0.46
N GLY A 137 -3.63 -20.75 -0.02
CA GLY A 137 -3.80 -20.43 -1.43
C GLY A 137 -5.26 -20.50 -1.90
N GLU A 138 -6.20 -20.64 -0.99
CA GLU A 138 -7.61 -20.52 -1.29
C GLU A 138 -7.92 -19.11 -1.78
N ALA A 139 -8.98 -19.00 -2.59
CA ALA A 139 -9.32 -17.79 -3.30
C ALA A 139 -9.26 -16.58 -2.38
N PRO A 140 -8.54 -15.54 -2.78
CA PRO A 140 -8.54 -14.30 -2.04
C PRO A 140 -9.98 -13.77 -1.94
N HIS A 141 -10.33 -13.21 -0.80
CA HIS A 141 -11.59 -12.51 -0.63
C HIS A 141 -11.75 -11.43 -1.70
N TYR A 142 -13.00 -11.05 -1.93
CA TYR A 142 -13.33 -9.96 -2.85
C TYR A 142 -12.46 -8.73 -2.55
N PRO A 143 -12.05 -8.01 -3.59
CA PRO A 143 -11.43 -6.71 -3.38
C PRO A 143 -12.35 -5.82 -2.53
N GLU A 144 -11.81 -5.24 -1.48
CA GLU A 144 -12.54 -4.27 -0.69
C GLU A 144 -12.69 -2.97 -1.48
N GLY A 145 -13.90 -2.46 -1.56
CA GLY A 145 -14.22 -1.22 -2.24
C GLY A 145 -14.13 -1.32 -3.76
N ILE A 146 -15.18 -0.91 -4.42
CA ILE A 146 -15.21 -0.68 -5.86
C ILE A 146 -15.58 0.77 -6.06
N TRP A 147 -14.72 1.49 -6.77
CA TRP A 147 -14.94 2.88 -7.12
C TRP A 147 -15.16 2.99 -8.61
N MET A 148 -16.16 3.78 -8.98
CA MET A 148 -16.46 4.06 -10.39
C MET A 148 -16.48 5.57 -10.57
N LYS A 149 -15.79 6.03 -11.63
CA LYS A 149 -15.84 7.41 -12.10
C LYS A 149 -16.39 7.41 -13.51
N LEU A 150 -17.48 8.15 -13.70
CA LEU A 150 -18.07 8.38 -14.99
C LEU A 150 -17.38 9.58 -15.65
N ASP A 151 -16.98 9.44 -16.90
CA ASP A 151 -16.39 10.50 -17.71
C ASP A 151 -16.90 10.35 -19.16
N ASP A 152 -17.74 11.28 -19.59
CA ASP A 152 -18.43 11.35 -20.88
C ASP A 152 -18.89 10.01 -21.47
N ASN A 153 -18.00 9.27 -22.13
CA ASN A 153 -18.30 8.00 -22.81
C ASN A 153 -17.50 6.81 -22.26
N ARG A 154 -16.92 6.94 -21.08
CA ARG A 154 -16.13 5.87 -20.46
C ARG A 154 -16.40 5.77 -18.97
N VAL A 155 -16.22 4.58 -18.43
CA VAL A 155 -16.28 4.33 -16.99
C VAL A 155 -14.90 3.88 -16.54
N GLU A 156 -14.30 4.64 -15.64
CA GLU A 156 -13.10 4.24 -14.92
C GLU A 156 -13.52 3.44 -13.68
N ILE A 157 -13.07 2.20 -13.58
CA ILE A 157 -13.40 1.29 -12.48
C ILE A 157 -12.11 0.94 -11.78
N SER A 158 -12.08 1.09 -10.46
CA SER A 158 -10.95 0.68 -9.63
C SER A 158 -11.45 -0.06 -8.40
N TRP A 159 -10.59 -0.92 -7.85
CA TRP A 159 -10.90 -1.71 -6.66
C TRP A 159 -9.68 -1.85 -5.76
N GLY A 160 -9.90 -2.24 -4.51
CA GLY A 160 -8.83 -2.47 -3.55
C GLY A 160 -7.85 -3.53 -4.06
N LYS A 161 -6.55 -3.24 -3.98
CA LYS A 161 -5.51 -4.21 -4.36
C LYS A 161 -5.52 -5.36 -3.35
N VAL A 162 -5.59 -6.59 -3.85
CA VAL A 162 -5.41 -7.82 -3.07
C VAL A 162 -4.06 -8.42 -3.44
N LEU A 163 -3.20 -8.62 -2.46
CA LEU A 163 -1.89 -9.21 -2.68
C LEU A 163 -2.01 -10.72 -2.91
N GLY A 164 -1.12 -11.24 -3.75
CA GLY A 164 -1.06 -12.67 -4.06
C GLY A 164 -2.07 -13.16 -5.09
N VAL A 165 -2.94 -12.28 -5.63
CA VAL A 165 -3.83 -12.68 -6.72
C VAL A 165 -3.06 -12.77 -8.03
N GLN A 166 -3.33 -13.83 -8.80
CA GLN A 166 -2.76 -14.00 -10.12
C GLN A 166 -3.36 -13.00 -11.11
N LYS A 167 -4.68 -12.79 -11.02
CA LYS A 167 -5.44 -11.90 -11.89
C LYS A 167 -6.79 -11.55 -11.28
N TYR A 168 -7.33 -10.42 -11.72
CA TYR A 168 -8.70 -10.01 -11.47
C TYR A 168 -9.53 -10.30 -12.72
N ARG A 169 -10.80 -10.62 -12.51
CA ARG A 169 -11.82 -10.68 -13.57
C ARG A 169 -12.92 -9.68 -13.23
N LEU A 170 -13.23 -8.79 -14.16
CA LEU A 170 -14.32 -7.83 -14.05
C LEU A 170 -15.41 -8.21 -15.01
N TYR A 171 -16.61 -8.34 -14.49
CA TYR A 171 -17.80 -8.67 -15.26
C TYR A 171 -18.77 -7.50 -15.27
N ARG A 172 -19.44 -7.29 -16.39
CA ARG A 172 -20.47 -6.29 -16.56
C ARG A 172 -21.77 -6.92 -17.04
N ARG A 173 -22.90 -6.41 -16.55
CA ARG A 173 -24.22 -6.73 -17.04
C ARG A 173 -24.99 -5.44 -17.29
N VAL A 174 -25.59 -5.29 -18.46
CA VAL A 174 -26.46 -4.17 -18.81
C VAL A 174 -27.87 -4.45 -18.27
N LYS A 175 -28.61 -3.39 -17.88
CA LYS A 175 -29.99 -3.54 -17.40
C LYS A 175 -30.85 -4.23 -18.49
N GLY A 176 -31.49 -5.35 -18.11
CA GLY A 176 -32.29 -6.18 -19.01
C GLY A 176 -31.58 -7.42 -19.56
N GLU A 177 -30.26 -7.50 -19.48
CA GLU A 177 -29.51 -8.74 -19.77
C GLU A 177 -29.57 -9.69 -18.58
N GLN A 178 -29.58 -11.00 -18.83
CA GLN A 178 -29.60 -12.02 -17.78
C GLN A 178 -28.17 -12.42 -17.36
N GLU A 179 -27.21 -12.32 -18.26
CA GLU A 179 -25.86 -12.81 -18.06
C GLU A 179 -24.83 -11.69 -17.88
N PHE A 180 -23.82 -11.96 -17.08
CA PHE A 180 -22.64 -11.13 -16.93
C PHE A 180 -21.63 -11.45 -18.03
N ARG A 181 -21.07 -10.43 -18.67
CA ARG A 181 -19.99 -10.56 -19.66
C ARG A 181 -18.66 -10.15 -19.06
N LEU A 182 -17.63 -10.96 -19.25
CA LEU A 182 -16.26 -10.61 -18.89
C LEU A 182 -15.80 -9.41 -19.74
N ILE A 183 -15.40 -8.33 -19.07
CA ILE A 183 -14.92 -7.10 -19.72
C ILE A 183 -13.44 -6.81 -19.44
N TYR A 184 -12.87 -7.44 -18.42
CA TYR A 184 -11.45 -7.32 -18.10
C TYR A 184 -10.95 -8.59 -17.43
N GLU A 185 -9.73 -9.01 -17.81
CA GLU A 185 -8.92 -10.00 -17.09
C GLU A 185 -7.47 -9.50 -17.07
N GLY A 186 -6.88 -9.38 -15.87
CA GLY A 186 -5.50 -8.91 -15.73
C GLY A 186 -5.08 -8.66 -14.29
N LYS A 187 -3.81 -8.29 -14.10
CA LYS A 187 -3.23 -8.03 -12.77
C LYS A 187 -3.52 -6.63 -12.22
N ALA A 188 -3.86 -5.66 -13.06
CA ALA A 188 -4.15 -4.31 -12.60
C ALA A 188 -5.46 -4.26 -11.80
N ASN A 189 -5.51 -3.45 -10.78
CA ASN A 189 -6.69 -3.22 -9.96
C ASN A 189 -7.51 -2.02 -10.44
N CYS A 190 -7.39 -1.69 -11.72
CA CYS A 190 -8.18 -0.67 -12.40
C CYS A 190 -8.41 -1.06 -13.86
N PHE A 191 -9.49 -0.56 -14.41
CA PHE A 191 -9.89 -0.78 -15.80
C PHE A 191 -10.70 0.40 -16.32
N VAL A 192 -10.52 0.77 -17.60
CA VAL A 192 -11.30 1.80 -18.26
C VAL A 192 -12.22 1.14 -19.28
N ASP A 193 -13.50 1.11 -18.99
CA ASP A 193 -14.52 0.63 -19.93
C ASP A 193 -14.91 1.75 -20.89
N LYS A 194 -14.42 1.64 -22.13
CA LYS A 194 -14.72 2.57 -23.22
C LYS A 194 -16.00 2.19 -23.99
N THR A 195 -16.60 1.05 -23.66
CA THR A 195 -17.81 0.55 -24.33
C THR A 195 -19.08 0.80 -23.50
N ALA A 196 -18.94 1.42 -22.33
CA ALA A 196 -20.06 1.79 -21.49
C ALA A 196 -20.71 3.08 -22.01
N ALA A 197 -21.42 3.00 -23.11
CA ALA A 197 -22.31 4.07 -23.57
C ALA A 197 -23.63 3.98 -22.78
N GLY A 198 -23.92 4.96 -21.93
CA GLY A 198 -25.13 4.99 -21.11
C GLY A 198 -24.96 4.45 -19.68
N VAL A 199 -26.05 4.39 -18.93
CA VAL A 199 -26.06 4.03 -17.50
C VAL A 199 -25.76 2.54 -17.32
N CYS A 200 -24.49 2.22 -17.08
CA CYS A 200 -24.05 0.87 -16.73
C CYS A 200 -23.84 0.72 -15.23
N LYS A 201 -24.36 -0.36 -14.63
CA LYS A 201 -23.93 -0.80 -13.30
C LYS A 201 -22.84 -1.86 -13.50
N ALA A 202 -21.64 -1.54 -13.07
CA ALA A 202 -20.55 -2.51 -13.00
C ALA A 202 -20.50 -3.15 -11.61
N PHE A 203 -20.25 -4.45 -11.57
CA PHE A 203 -20.03 -5.17 -10.33
C PHE A 203 -18.75 -6.00 -10.48
N ALA A 204 -17.84 -5.89 -9.52
CA ALA A 204 -16.78 -6.89 -9.40
C ALA A 204 -17.37 -8.14 -8.75
N MET A 205 -17.27 -9.24 -9.43
CA MET A 205 -17.61 -10.55 -8.87
C MET A 205 -16.33 -11.24 -8.44
N PRO A 206 -16.36 -12.03 -7.36
CA PRO A 206 -15.23 -12.84 -6.98
C PRO A 206 -14.88 -13.77 -8.13
N GLY A 207 -13.60 -13.98 -8.33
CA GLY A 207 -13.17 -15.00 -9.28
C GLY A 207 -13.75 -16.35 -8.87
N SER A 208 -14.64 -16.91 -9.67
CA SER A 208 -14.97 -18.34 -9.53
C SER A 208 -13.68 -19.11 -9.76
N LEU A 209 -13.30 -19.92 -8.79
CA LEU A 209 -12.32 -20.97 -8.99
C LEU A 209 -12.98 -21.98 -9.92
N ASP A 210 -12.58 -22.00 -11.18
CA ASP A 210 -12.77 -23.19 -11.99
C ASP A 210 -11.77 -24.23 -11.48
N ASN A 211 -12.29 -25.33 -10.95
CA ASN A 211 -11.57 -26.54 -10.61
C ASN A 211 -10.82 -27.11 -11.82
#